data_12a44eece6acff3d8a67870871b01c6e
#
_entry.id   12a44eece6acff3d8a67870871b01c6e
#
_cell.length_a   1.000
_cell.length_b   1.000
_cell.length_c   1.000
_cell.angle_alpha   90.00
_cell.angle_beta   90.00
_cell.angle_gamma   90.00
#
_symmetry.space_group_name_H-M   'P 1'
#
loop_
_entity.id
_entity.type
_entity.pdbx_description
1 polymer ?
#
loop_
_entity_poly.entity_id
_entity_poly.type
_entity_poly.pdbx_seq_one_letter_code
_entity_poly.pdbx_strand_id
1 'polypeptide(L)'
;MIAAALILFALGLVVGSFLNVCIYRLPREESIAWPASHCTTCNRTLRWYENVPVFSWVFLRGRCATCKSRISARYPIVELITGALFLGGYFAFGLTPLLGVRLLFACAMVVLFAIDLEHQILPNEITLTGIVIGFLCSLALPPGWISSLIGILIGGLFPFLIAEAYLRIRGHEGMGMGDFKMLAMVGAFLGWPLVWVTLIVSCILGIVIGGSVLLVSRRGMGTRIPFGTFIAVAALAAAYAAGPMRQAYERAVQAYLTWAGLA
;
A
#
# COMPACT_ATOMS: atom_id res chain seq x y z
N MET A 1 -6.06 -7.64 -25.64
CA MET A 1 -6.40 -6.85 -24.42
C MET A 1 -6.99 -7.72 -23.30
N ILE A 2 -8.07 -8.47 -23.54
CA ILE A 2 -8.71 -9.32 -22.50
C ILE A 2 -7.75 -10.36 -21.92
N ALA A 3 -6.98 -11.08 -22.77
CA ALA A 3 -6.03 -12.08 -22.32
C ALA A 3 -4.95 -11.50 -21.37
N ALA A 4 -4.37 -10.34 -21.70
CA ALA A 4 -3.38 -9.67 -20.84
C ALA A 4 -3.99 -9.24 -19.50
N ALA A 5 -5.21 -8.74 -19.49
CA ALA A 5 -5.94 -8.36 -18.29
C ALA A 5 -6.16 -9.57 -17.35
N LEU A 6 -6.60 -10.70 -17.91
CA LEU A 6 -6.81 -11.95 -17.16
C LEU A 6 -5.49 -12.52 -16.60
N ILE A 7 -4.41 -12.49 -17.40
CA ILE A 7 -3.09 -12.94 -16.97
C ILE A 7 -2.60 -12.08 -15.80
N LEU A 8 -2.71 -10.75 -15.91
CA LEU A 8 -2.29 -9.85 -14.83
C LEU A 8 -3.14 -10.01 -13.57
N PHE A 9 -4.45 -10.18 -13.72
CA PHE A 9 -5.31 -10.49 -12.58
C PHE A 9 -4.88 -11.78 -11.87
N ALA A 10 -4.68 -12.87 -12.65
CA ALA A 10 -4.23 -14.15 -12.10
C ALA A 10 -2.84 -14.04 -11.45
N LEU A 11 -1.91 -13.31 -12.07
CA LEU A 11 -0.59 -13.01 -11.48
C LEU A 11 -0.74 -12.25 -10.16
N GLY A 12 -1.65 -11.27 -10.12
CA GLY A 12 -1.94 -10.51 -8.90
C GLY A 12 -2.49 -11.39 -7.78
N LEU A 13 -3.34 -12.38 -8.09
CA LEU A 13 -3.79 -13.37 -7.08
C LEU A 13 -2.62 -14.17 -6.50
N VAL A 14 -1.72 -14.66 -7.36
CA VAL A 14 -0.53 -15.43 -6.93
C VAL A 14 0.41 -14.57 -6.09
N VAL A 15 0.68 -13.33 -6.52
CA VAL A 15 1.46 -12.38 -5.73
C VAL A 15 0.78 -12.09 -4.39
N GLY A 16 -0.54 -11.88 -4.38
CA GLY A 16 -1.33 -11.67 -3.16
C GLY A 16 -1.22 -12.81 -2.15
N SER A 17 -1.14 -14.06 -2.64
CA SER A 17 -0.89 -15.22 -1.77
C SER A 17 0.49 -15.13 -1.10
N PHE A 18 1.52 -14.69 -1.82
CA PHE A 18 2.84 -14.42 -1.25
C PHE A 18 2.82 -13.22 -0.27
N LEU A 19 2.06 -12.15 -0.59
CA LEU A 19 1.92 -11.02 0.33
C LEU A 19 1.34 -11.44 1.68
N ASN A 20 0.45 -12.43 1.73
CA ASN A 20 -0.05 -12.99 2.99
C ASN A 20 1.08 -13.62 3.84
N VAL A 21 2.09 -14.23 3.21
CA VAL A 21 3.28 -14.72 3.91
C VAL A 21 4.06 -13.56 4.51
N CYS A 22 4.26 -12.47 3.74
CA CYS A 22 4.93 -11.26 4.23
C CYS A 22 4.17 -10.64 5.41
N ILE A 23 2.84 -10.48 5.29
CA ILE A 23 1.98 -9.92 6.35
C ILE A 23 2.06 -10.74 7.65
N TYR A 24 2.16 -12.05 7.54
CA TYR A 24 2.24 -12.91 8.72
C TYR A 24 3.63 -12.93 9.35
N ARG A 25 4.69 -13.01 8.52
CA ARG A 25 6.06 -13.28 8.98
C ARG A 25 6.86 -12.05 9.36
N LEU A 26 6.73 -10.93 8.61
CA LEU A 26 7.53 -9.73 8.88
C LEU A 26 7.33 -9.17 10.31
N PRO A 27 6.10 -9.08 10.85
CA PRO A 27 5.93 -8.61 12.23
C PRO A 27 6.51 -9.55 13.30
N ARG A 28 6.82 -10.79 12.91
CA ARG A 28 7.40 -11.84 13.79
C ARG A 28 8.89 -12.03 13.59
N GLU A 29 9.49 -11.21 12.72
CA GLU A 29 10.91 -11.32 12.33
C GLU A 29 11.28 -12.71 11.76
N GLU A 30 10.29 -13.40 11.17
CA GLU A 30 10.46 -14.71 10.56
C GLU A 30 10.91 -14.59 9.10
N SER A 31 11.70 -15.55 8.62
CA SER A 31 12.11 -15.61 7.21
C SER A 31 10.91 -15.76 6.27
N ILE A 32 10.82 -14.89 5.26
CA ILE A 32 9.77 -14.97 4.22
C ILE A 32 10.02 -16.08 3.21
N ALA A 33 11.25 -16.60 3.13
CA ALA A 33 11.64 -17.62 2.16
C ALA A 33 11.48 -19.05 2.72
N TRP A 34 11.67 -19.24 4.01
CA TRP A 34 11.68 -20.56 4.65
C TRP A 34 11.09 -20.51 6.06
N PRO A 35 10.35 -21.54 6.52
CA PRO A 35 9.92 -22.75 5.82
C PRO A 35 8.78 -22.51 4.81
N ALA A 36 8.41 -23.58 4.05
CA ALA A 36 7.25 -23.54 3.16
C ALA A 36 5.93 -23.21 3.92
N SER A 37 4.89 -22.80 3.18
CA SER A 37 3.58 -22.47 3.76
C SER A 37 3.02 -23.68 4.52
N HIS A 38 2.56 -23.45 5.75
CA HIS A 38 2.06 -24.50 6.64
C HIS A 38 0.82 -24.03 7.40
N CYS A 39 0.05 -24.95 7.94
CA CYS A 39 -1.06 -24.64 8.80
C CYS A 39 -0.54 -24.15 10.15
N THR A 40 -0.97 -22.99 10.61
CA THR A 40 -0.55 -22.38 11.89
C THR A 40 -1.01 -23.15 13.14
N THR A 41 -1.95 -24.10 12.99
CA THR A 41 -2.50 -24.88 14.11
C THR A 41 -1.86 -26.28 14.21
N CYS A 42 -1.69 -26.98 13.08
CA CYS A 42 -1.15 -28.35 13.10
C CYS A 42 0.26 -28.47 12.47
N ASN A 43 0.85 -27.34 12.08
CA ASN A 43 2.18 -27.22 11.48
C ASN A 43 2.43 -28.10 10.23
N ARG A 44 1.37 -28.69 9.65
CA ARG A 44 1.50 -29.46 8.40
C ARG A 44 1.78 -28.53 7.22
N THR A 45 2.77 -28.86 6.42
CA THR A 45 3.06 -28.19 5.16
C THR A 45 1.88 -28.28 4.20
N LEU A 46 1.50 -27.18 3.57
CA LEU A 46 0.42 -27.13 2.58
C LEU A 46 0.89 -27.80 1.29
N ARG A 47 0.00 -28.57 0.65
CA ARG A 47 0.21 -29.09 -0.69
C ARG A 47 0.01 -27.96 -1.71
N TRP A 48 0.63 -28.07 -2.89
CA TRP A 48 0.56 -27.01 -3.90
C TRP A 48 -0.87 -26.57 -4.26
N TYR A 49 -1.82 -27.52 -4.37
CA TYR A 49 -3.23 -27.22 -4.69
C TYR A 49 -4.00 -26.61 -3.52
N GLU A 50 -3.52 -26.72 -2.30
CA GLU A 50 -4.07 -26.07 -1.11
C GLU A 50 -3.62 -24.60 -1.01
N ASN A 51 -2.69 -24.19 -1.86
CA ASN A 51 -2.13 -22.84 -1.93
C ASN A 51 -2.55 -22.10 -3.21
N VAL A 52 -3.51 -22.66 -3.98
CA VAL A 52 -4.10 -21.96 -5.15
C VAL A 52 -4.94 -20.81 -4.64
N PRO A 53 -4.59 -19.53 -5.02
CA PRO A 53 -5.21 -18.36 -4.45
C PRO A 53 -6.74 -18.37 -4.62
N VAL A 54 -7.46 -17.93 -3.58
CA VAL A 54 -8.92 -17.85 -3.50
C VAL A 54 -9.60 -19.22 -3.63
N PHE A 55 -9.29 -19.97 -4.68
CA PHE A 55 -9.96 -21.25 -4.98
C PHE A 55 -9.78 -22.26 -3.86
N SER A 56 -8.57 -22.44 -3.34
CA SER A 56 -8.31 -23.38 -2.26
C SER A 56 -9.12 -23.05 -0.99
N TRP A 57 -9.21 -21.77 -0.65
CA TRP A 57 -9.99 -21.30 0.49
C TRP A 57 -11.49 -21.59 0.32
N VAL A 58 -12.04 -21.35 -0.87
CA VAL A 58 -13.45 -21.62 -1.20
C VAL A 58 -13.73 -23.12 -1.15
N PHE A 59 -12.92 -23.96 -1.83
CA PHE A 59 -13.10 -25.42 -1.85
C PHE A 59 -12.97 -26.06 -0.46
N LEU A 60 -12.04 -25.55 0.37
CA LEU A 60 -11.84 -26.01 1.73
C LEU A 60 -12.82 -25.34 2.73
N ARG A 61 -13.73 -24.49 2.25
CA ARG A 61 -14.72 -23.76 3.07
C ARG A 61 -14.05 -23.01 4.22
N GLY A 62 -12.88 -22.39 3.96
CA GLY A 62 -12.09 -21.64 4.95
C GLY A 62 -11.57 -22.51 6.09
N ARG A 63 -11.25 -23.79 5.86
CA ARG A 63 -10.74 -24.70 6.89
C ARG A 63 -9.54 -25.49 6.42
N CYS A 64 -8.64 -25.80 7.34
CA CYS A 64 -7.52 -26.70 7.05
C CYS A 64 -8.03 -28.08 6.61
N ALA A 65 -7.40 -28.66 5.58
CA ALA A 65 -7.79 -29.98 5.07
C ALA A 65 -7.63 -31.11 6.10
N THR A 66 -6.66 -30.98 7.02
CA THR A 66 -6.34 -32.02 8.02
C THR A 66 -6.99 -31.75 9.36
N CYS A 67 -6.65 -30.64 10.04
CA CYS A 67 -7.14 -30.39 11.42
C CYS A 67 -8.48 -29.61 11.47
N LYS A 68 -9.03 -29.19 10.31
CA LYS A 68 -10.30 -28.46 10.19
C LYS A 68 -10.32 -27.11 10.91
N SER A 69 -9.19 -26.60 11.43
CA SER A 69 -9.10 -25.26 11.99
C SER A 69 -9.50 -24.20 10.96
N ARG A 70 -10.08 -23.09 11.42
CA ARG A 70 -10.53 -22.00 10.55
C ARG A 70 -9.34 -21.23 9.97
N ILE A 71 -9.40 -20.96 8.68
CA ILE A 71 -8.46 -20.09 7.95
C ILE A 71 -9.13 -18.72 7.81
N SER A 72 -8.44 -17.66 8.22
CA SER A 72 -8.96 -16.29 8.17
C SER A 72 -9.38 -15.89 6.75
N ALA A 73 -10.48 -15.16 6.63
CA ALA A 73 -10.93 -14.55 5.37
C ALA A 73 -9.97 -13.47 4.85
N ARG A 74 -9.04 -12.98 5.68
CA ARG A 74 -7.97 -12.06 5.24
C ARG A 74 -7.20 -12.62 4.04
N TYR A 75 -6.90 -13.93 4.03
CA TYR A 75 -6.13 -14.56 2.97
C TYR A 75 -6.75 -14.33 1.57
N PRO A 76 -7.98 -14.78 1.29
CA PRO A 76 -8.58 -14.53 -0.02
C PRO A 76 -8.89 -13.05 -0.28
N ILE A 77 -9.11 -12.23 0.75
CA ILE A 77 -9.32 -10.78 0.59
C ILE A 77 -8.05 -10.11 0.08
N VAL A 78 -6.89 -10.38 0.67
CA VAL A 78 -5.60 -9.83 0.21
C VAL A 78 -5.30 -10.28 -1.22
N GLU A 79 -5.54 -11.56 -1.54
CA GLU A 79 -5.35 -12.10 -2.88
C GLU A 79 -6.22 -11.37 -3.91
N LEU A 80 -7.52 -11.20 -3.63
CA LEU A 80 -8.46 -10.51 -4.52
C LEU A 80 -8.12 -9.02 -4.68
N ILE A 81 -7.77 -8.33 -3.60
CA ILE A 81 -7.35 -6.92 -3.64
C ILE A 81 -6.11 -6.78 -4.52
N THR A 82 -5.11 -7.64 -4.33
CA THR A 82 -3.88 -7.61 -5.14
C THR A 82 -4.18 -7.91 -6.61
N GLY A 83 -5.03 -8.90 -6.89
CA GLY A 83 -5.51 -9.17 -8.25
C GLY A 83 -6.21 -7.97 -8.88
N ALA A 84 -7.10 -7.31 -8.14
CA ALA A 84 -7.79 -6.12 -8.60
C ALA A 84 -6.83 -4.93 -8.85
N LEU A 85 -5.82 -4.74 -7.99
CA LEU A 85 -4.79 -3.71 -8.18
C LEU A 85 -3.94 -3.99 -9.43
N PHE A 86 -3.60 -5.24 -9.72
CA PHE A 86 -2.88 -5.62 -10.94
C PHE A 86 -3.71 -5.35 -12.18
N LEU A 87 -4.98 -5.73 -12.15
CA LEU A 87 -5.93 -5.45 -13.22
C LEU A 87 -6.14 -3.94 -13.45
N GLY A 88 -6.39 -3.20 -12.36
CA GLY A 88 -6.55 -1.74 -12.40
C GLY A 88 -5.28 -1.03 -12.90
N GLY A 89 -4.10 -1.51 -12.48
CA GLY A 89 -2.81 -1.02 -12.96
C GLY A 89 -2.64 -1.18 -14.47
N TYR A 90 -3.05 -2.33 -15.01
CA TYR A 90 -3.04 -2.55 -16.46
C TYR A 90 -3.90 -1.53 -17.22
N PHE A 91 -5.10 -1.23 -16.73
CA PHE A 91 -5.96 -0.24 -17.35
C PHE A 91 -5.45 1.20 -17.18
N ALA A 92 -4.76 1.49 -16.06
CA ALA A 92 -4.24 2.82 -15.78
C ALA A 92 -2.93 3.13 -16.52
N PHE A 93 -2.02 2.16 -16.65
CA PHE A 93 -0.65 2.37 -17.12
C PHE A 93 -0.30 1.60 -18.40
N GLY A 94 -1.16 0.67 -18.87
CA GLY A 94 -0.86 -0.24 -19.98
C GLY A 94 0.29 -1.20 -19.64
N LEU A 95 0.81 -1.91 -20.64
CA LEU A 95 2.01 -2.76 -20.50
C LEU A 95 3.29 -1.92 -20.68
N THR A 96 3.60 -1.11 -19.70
CA THR A 96 4.78 -0.23 -19.69
C THR A 96 5.71 -0.58 -18.52
N PRO A 97 6.98 -0.21 -18.56
CA PRO A 97 7.87 -0.37 -17.39
C PRO A 97 7.34 0.32 -16.13
N LEU A 98 6.61 1.42 -16.28
CA LEU A 98 5.98 2.13 -15.17
C LEU A 98 4.95 1.25 -14.45
N LEU A 99 4.22 0.39 -15.18
CA LEU A 99 3.30 -0.57 -14.56
C LEU A 99 4.02 -1.44 -13.51
N GLY A 100 5.18 -2.00 -13.85
CA GLY A 100 5.95 -2.83 -12.91
C GLY A 100 6.29 -2.09 -11.62
N VAL A 101 6.75 -0.84 -11.74
CA VAL A 101 7.07 0.01 -10.57
C VAL A 101 5.82 0.31 -9.74
N ARG A 102 4.69 0.58 -10.38
CA ARG A 102 3.41 0.86 -9.68
C ARG A 102 2.84 -0.38 -9.01
N LEU A 103 2.99 -1.57 -9.62
CA LEU A 103 2.57 -2.83 -9.00
C LEU A 103 3.45 -3.19 -7.79
N LEU A 104 4.76 -2.98 -7.88
CA LEU A 104 5.66 -3.16 -6.74
C LEU A 104 5.27 -2.25 -5.57
N PHE A 105 5.03 -0.97 -5.85
CA PHE A 105 4.55 0.00 -4.87
C PHE A 105 3.20 -0.43 -4.27
N ALA A 106 2.25 -0.88 -5.10
CA ALA A 106 0.95 -1.35 -4.64
C ALA A 106 1.07 -2.57 -3.71
N CYS A 107 1.93 -3.54 -4.03
CA CYS A 107 2.23 -4.68 -3.15
C CYS A 107 2.76 -4.22 -1.79
N ALA A 108 3.71 -3.28 -1.76
CA ALA A 108 4.22 -2.72 -0.52
C ALA A 108 3.11 -2.05 0.30
N MET A 109 2.24 -1.25 -0.33
CA MET A 109 1.10 -0.61 0.34
C MET A 109 0.11 -1.63 0.93
N VAL A 110 -0.21 -2.72 0.21
CA VAL A 110 -1.09 -3.79 0.71
C VAL A 110 -0.50 -4.45 1.96
N VAL A 111 0.79 -4.75 1.95
CA VAL A 111 1.46 -5.38 3.10
C VAL A 111 1.49 -4.41 4.29
N LEU A 112 1.91 -3.16 4.08
CA LEU A 112 1.96 -2.14 5.14
C LEU A 112 0.57 -1.85 5.71
N PHE A 113 -0.46 -1.75 4.86
CA PHE A 113 -1.85 -1.61 5.30
C PHE A 113 -2.26 -2.72 6.26
N ALA A 114 -2.03 -3.98 5.87
CA ALA A 114 -2.48 -5.12 6.66
C ALA A 114 -1.70 -5.26 7.98
N ILE A 115 -0.39 -4.99 7.95
CA ILE A 115 0.45 -5.05 9.15
C ILE A 115 0.10 -3.91 10.12
N ASP A 116 -0.07 -2.69 9.62
CA ASP A 116 -0.42 -1.55 10.45
C ASP A 116 -1.81 -1.71 11.09
N LEU A 117 -2.77 -2.25 10.33
CA LEU A 117 -4.12 -2.51 10.82
C LEU A 117 -4.16 -3.52 11.99
N GLU A 118 -3.30 -4.55 11.95
CA GLU A 118 -3.28 -5.63 12.96
C GLU A 118 -2.28 -5.37 14.10
N HIS A 119 -1.12 -4.81 13.78
CA HIS A 119 0.03 -4.73 14.70
C HIS A 119 0.45 -3.30 15.04
N GLN A 120 -0.02 -2.29 14.28
CA GLN A 120 0.36 -0.88 14.44
C GLN A 120 1.88 -0.67 14.35
N ILE A 121 2.53 -1.42 13.47
CA ILE A 121 3.95 -1.33 13.14
C ILE A 121 4.13 -1.23 11.62
N LEU A 122 5.21 -0.57 11.21
CA LEU A 122 5.58 -0.45 9.79
C LEU A 122 7.01 -0.97 9.62
N PRO A 123 7.19 -2.19 9.08
CA PRO A 123 8.49 -2.84 8.95
C PRO A 123 9.50 -2.01 8.14
N ASN A 124 10.71 -1.88 8.68
CA ASN A 124 11.80 -1.16 8.01
C ASN A 124 12.24 -1.85 6.71
N GLU A 125 12.12 -3.17 6.66
CA GLU A 125 12.44 -4.01 5.52
C GLU A 125 11.63 -3.60 4.27
N ILE A 126 10.43 -3.06 4.45
CA ILE A 126 9.60 -2.56 3.34
C ILE A 126 9.80 -1.06 3.16
N THR A 127 9.74 -0.28 4.25
CA THR A 127 9.75 1.18 4.13
C THR A 127 11.10 1.71 3.66
N LEU A 128 12.21 1.28 4.27
CA LEU A 128 13.54 1.77 3.90
C LEU A 128 14.02 1.22 2.55
N THR A 129 13.84 -0.08 2.31
CA THR A 129 14.15 -0.67 0.99
C THR A 129 13.28 -0.06 -0.11
N GLY A 130 12.01 0.22 0.20
CA GLY A 130 11.10 0.89 -0.71
C GLY A 130 11.54 2.31 -1.07
N ILE A 131 12.06 3.10 -0.13
CA ILE A 131 12.65 4.42 -0.43
C ILE A 131 13.76 4.28 -1.45
N VAL A 132 14.71 3.35 -1.22
CA VAL A 132 15.84 3.13 -2.13
C VAL A 132 15.38 2.69 -3.51
N ILE A 133 14.51 1.68 -3.59
CA ILE A 133 13.99 1.16 -4.85
C ILE A 133 13.20 2.23 -5.60
N GLY A 134 12.31 2.96 -4.92
CA GLY A 134 11.52 4.04 -5.53
C GLY A 134 12.40 5.14 -6.12
N PHE A 135 13.44 5.56 -5.39
CA PHE A 135 14.40 6.54 -5.88
C PHE A 135 15.18 6.02 -7.09
N LEU A 136 15.69 4.80 -7.04
CA LEU A 136 16.42 4.21 -8.18
C LEU A 136 15.52 4.08 -9.42
N CYS A 137 14.27 3.65 -9.27
CA CYS A 137 13.32 3.60 -10.38
C CYS A 137 13.05 5.01 -10.96
N SER A 138 13.07 6.05 -10.13
CA SER A 138 12.84 7.43 -10.56
C SER A 138 13.96 8.04 -11.41
N LEU A 139 15.13 7.40 -11.48
CA LEU A 139 16.23 7.81 -12.38
C LEU A 139 15.86 7.62 -13.85
N ALA A 140 15.02 6.60 -14.17
CA ALA A 140 14.65 6.27 -15.53
C ALA A 140 13.16 6.46 -15.85
N LEU A 141 12.30 6.54 -14.82
CA LEU A 141 10.84 6.56 -14.95
C LEU A 141 10.23 7.72 -14.16
N PRO A 142 8.97 8.13 -14.47
CA PRO A 142 8.24 9.08 -13.63
C PRO A 142 8.15 8.60 -12.17
N PRO A 143 8.32 9.53 -11.21
CA PRO A 143 8.19 11.00 -11.31
C PRO A 143 9.46 11.75 -11.71
N GLY A 144 10.58 11.08 -11.96
CA GLY A 144 11.90 11.66 -12.15
C GLY A 144 12.62 11.90 -10.80
N TRP A 145 13.95 11.82 -10.82
CA TRP A 145 14.77 11.79 -9.60
C TRP A 145 14.67 13.06 -8.74
N ILE A 146 14.54 14.24 -9.36
CA ILE A 146 14.39 15.51 -8.60
C ILE A 146 13.06 15.49 -7.84
N SER A 147 11.96 15.13 -8.51
CA SER A 147 10.64 15.07 -7.88
C SER A 147 10.59 13.99 -6.80
N SER A 148 11.25 12.86 -7.00
CA SER A 148 11.42 11.79 -6.02
C SER A 148 12.19 12.27 -4.80
N LEU A 149 13.34 12.89 -4.98
CA LEU A 149 14.17 13.41 -3.88
C LEU A 149 13.41 14.44 -3.03
N ILE A 150 12.77 15.41 -3.70
CA ILE A 150 11.93 16.40 -3.02
C ILE A 150 10.77 15.69 -2.29
N GLY A 151 10.17 14.68 -2.90
CA GLY A 151 9.11 13.86 -2.30
C GLY A 151 9.55 13.11 -1.05
N ILE A 152 10.75 12.55 -1.05
CA ILE A 152 11.35 11.90 0.13
C ILE A 152 11.53 12.92 1.26
N LEU A 153 12.03 14.09 0.97
CA LEU A 153 12.25 15.14 1.97
C LEU A 153 10.93 15.67 2.52
N ILE A 154 9.94 15.94 1.68
CA ILE A 154 8.62 16.41 2.10
C ILE A 154 7.86 15.32 2.85
N GLY A 155 7.89 14.08 2.39
CA GLY A 155 7.18 12.98 3.05
C GLY A 155 7.83 12.50 4.34
N GLY A 156 9.16 12.53 4.42
CA GLY A 156 9.92 12.07 5.58
C GLY A 156 10.32 13.19 6.53
N LEU A 157 11.16 14.11 6.06
CA LEU A 157 11.80 15.12 6.91
C LEU A 157 10.80 16.16 7.44
N PHE A 158 9.90 16.66 6.59
CA PHE A 158 8.97 17.71 6.99
C PHE A 158 8.00 17.27 8.10
N PRO A 159 7.26 16.13 7.99
CA PRO A 159 6.43 15.66 9.08
C PRO A 159 7.24 15.26 10.33
N PHE A 160 8.45 14.73 10.16
CA PHE A 160 9.35 14.43 11.26
C PHE A 160 9.71 15.68 12.06
N LEU A 161 10.07 16.80 11.40
CA LEU A 161 10.40 18.05 12.07
C LEU A 161 9.19 18.63 12.84
N ILE A 162 7.99 18.51 12.27
CA ILE A 162 6.75 18.94 12.96
C ILE A 162 6.50 18.08 14.19
N ALA A 163 6.65 16.75 14.09
CA ALA A 163 6.44 15.84 15.20
C ALA A 163 7.49 16.02 16.30
N GLU A 164 8.73 16.27 15.95
CA GLU A 164 9.81 16.57 16.92
C GLU A 164 9.56 17.90 17.64
N ALA A 165 9.12 18.94 16.92
CA ALA A 165 8.72 20.21 17.53
C ALA A 165 7.51 20.02 18.47
N TYR A 166 6.53 19.23 18.07
CA TYR A 166 5.36 18.91 18.88
C TYR A 166 5.74 18.15 20.15
N LEU A 167 6.63 17.16 20.04
CA LEU A 167 7.15 16.39 21.17
C LEU A 167 7.83 17.31 22.20
N ARG A 168 8.66 18.25 21.73
CA ARG A 168 9.34 19.23 22.62
C ARG A 168 8.39 20.19 23.32
N ILE A 169 7.27 20.56 22.68
CA ILE A 169 6.28 21.49 23.23
C ILE A 169 5.29 20.77 24.16
N ARG A 170 4.84 19.59 23.80
CA ARG A 170 3.74 18.87 24.48
C ARG A 170 4.20 17.70 25.35
N GLY A 171 5.44 17.24 25.20
CA GLY A 171 6.01 16.14 25.99
C GLY A 171 5.50 14.73 25.63
N HIS A 172 4.74 14.58 24.54
CA HIS A 172 4.26 13.29 24.07
C HIS A 172 4.28 13.20 22.54
N GLU A 173 4.49 11.98 22.04
CA GLU A 173 4.58 11.71 20.60
C GLU A 173 3.23 11.92 19.90
N GLY A 174 3.22 12.68 18.81
CA GLY A 174 2.03 12.95 18.00
C GLY A 174 1.86 12.01 16.82
N MET A 175 2.96 11.43 16.29
CA MET A 175 2.96 10.58 15.10
C MET A 175 4.06 9.53 15.20
N GLY A 176 3.83 8.32 14.69
CA GLY A 176 4.80 7.23 14.73
C GLY A 176 5.96 7.42 13.77
N MET A 177 7.16 6.97 14.18
CA MET A 177 8.36 7.01 13.31
C MET A 177 8.17 6.22 11.99
N GLY A 178 7.32 5.19 11.99
CA GLY A 178 7.00 4.40 10.81
C GLY A 178 6.28 5.19 9.73
N ASP A 179 5.37 6.08 10.12
CA ASP A 179 4.55 6.89 9.21
C ASP A 179 5.41 7.83 8.36
N PHE A 180 6.47 8.43 8.96
CA PHE A 180 7.41 9.29 8.22
C PHE A 180 8.18 8.51 7.16
N LYS A 181 8.64 7.28 7.50
CA LYS A 181 9.35 6.41 6.56
C LYS A 181 8.43 5.98 5.43
N MET A 182 7.17 5.66 5.75
CA MET A 182 6.17 5.30 4.76
C MET A 182 5.84 6.46 3.83
N LEU A 183 5.66 7.69 4.35
CA LEU A 183 5.46 8.89 3.53
C LEU A 183 6.69 9.24 2.69
N ALA A 184 7.91 9.04 3.21
CA ALA A 184 9.14 9.17 2.42
C ALA A 184 9.16 8.16 1.25
N MET A 185 8.75 6.91 1.49
CA MET A 185 8.62 5.90 0.45
C MET A 185 7.56 6.30 -0.59
N VAL A 186 6.41 6.81 -0.15
CA VAL A 186 5.40 7.37 -1.08
C VAL A 186 6.03 8.46 -1.95
N GLY A 187 6.81 9.36 -1.36
CA GLY A 187 7.54 10.41 -2.08
C GLY A 187 8.55 9.88 -3.09
N ALA A 188 9.26 8.81 -2.75
CA ALA A 188 10.22 8.16 -3.63
C ALA A 188 9.55 7.60 -4.90
N PHE A 189 8.39 6.96 -4.76
CA PHE A 189 7.66 6.36 -5.88
C PHE A 189 6.77 7.34 -6.64
N LEU A 190 6.12 8.29 -5.97
CA LEU A 190 5.07 9.12 -6.55
C LEU A 190 5.52 10.58 -6.80
N GLY A 191 6.60 11.01 -6.17
CA GLY A 191 7.09 12.38 -6.23
C GLY A 191 6.34 13.33 -5.29
N TRP A 192 6.88 14.54 -5.15
CA TRP A 192 6.43 15.52 -4.16
C TRP A 192 4.96 15.99 -4.30
N PRO A 193 4.37 16.15 -5.49
CA PRO A 193 2.98 16.60 -5.57
C PRO A 193 2.01 15.58 -4.97
N LEU A 194 2.26 14.28 -5.22
CA LEU A 194 1.38 13.22 -4.76
C LEU A 194 1.58 12.87 -3.28
N VAL A 195 2.71 13.24 -2.68
CA VAL A 195 2.90 13.17 -1.21
C VAL A 195 1.91 14.08 -0.51
N TRP A 196 1.74 15.33 -0.97
CA TRP A 196 0.76 16.26 -0.40
C TRP A 196 -0.66 15.73 -0.53
N VAL A 197 -1.02 15.22 -1.71
CA VAL A 197 -2.33 14.59 -1.94
C VAL A 197 -2.53 13.43 -0.97
N THR A 198 -1.53 12.55 -0.85
CA THR A 198 -1.58 11.40 0.07
C THR A 198 -1.77 11.87 1.52
N LEU A 199 -0.99 12.84 1.96
CA LEU A 199 -1.04 13.36 3.33
C LEU A 199 -2.42 13.98 3.64
N ILE A 200 -2.94 14.83 2.76
CA ILE A 200 -4.26 15.45 2.94
C ILE A 200 -5.36 14.39 2.98
N VAL A 201 -5.36 13.47 2.01
CA VAL A 201 -6.39 12.42 1.93
C VAL A 201 -6.29 11.48 3.13
N SER A 202 -5.10 11.10 3.58
CA SER A 202 -4.92 10.26 4.77
C SER A 202 -5.42 10.93 6.05
N CYS A 203 -5.19 12.25 6.21
CA CYS A 203 -5.73 13.01 7.32
C CYS A 203 -7.26 13.06 7.30
N ILE A 204 -7.87 13.30 6.12
CA ILE A 204 -9.34 13.31 5.98
C ILE A 204 -9.91 11.93 6.32
N LEU A 205 -9.33 10.85 5.78
CA LEU A 205 -9.75 9.47 6.09
C LEU A 205 -9.58 9.17 7.59
N GLY A 206 -8.48 9.59 8.20
CA GLY A 206 -8.23 9.43 9.62
C GLY A 206 -9.27 10.13 10.48
N ILE A 207 -9.63 11.36 10.13
CA ILE A 207 -10.68 12.13 10.85
C ILE A 207 -12.06 11.49 10.65
N VAL A 208 -12.42 11.16 9.42
CA VAL A 208 -13.78 10.64 9.11
C VAL A 208 -13.94 9.21 9.64
N ILE A 209 -13.04 8.30 9.28
CA ILE A 209 -13.17 6.89 9.65
C ILE A 209 -12.71 6.68 11.09
N GLY A 210 -11.52 7.17 11.46
CA GLY A 210 -10.99 7.03 12.80
C GLY A 210 -11.87 7.72 13.84
N GLY A 211 -12.32 8.94 13.54
CA GLY A 211 -13.26 9.69 14.39
C GLY A 211 -14.60 8.95 14.55
N SER A 212 -15.17 8.42 13.46
CA SER A 212 -16.41 7.63 13.51
C SER A 212 -16.26 6.38 14.39
N VAL A 213 -15.15 5.66 14.27
CA VAL A 213 -14.86 4.47 15.08
C VAL A 213 -14.76 4.83 16.56
N LEU A 214 -14.11 5.94 16.90
CA LEU A 214 -14.02 6.41 18.30
C LEU A 214 -15.38 6.78 18.87
N LEU A 215 -16.22 7.48 18.10
CA LEU A 215 -17.57 7.87 18.52
C LEU A 215 -18.48 6.65 18.77
N VAL A 216 -18.46 5.66 17.85
CA VAL A 216 -19.30 4.47 17.95
C VAL A 216 -18.82 3.51 19.04
N SER A 217 -17.51 3.31 19.17
CA SER A 217 -16.94 2.35 20.12
C SER A 217 -16.92 2.85 21.57
N ARG A 218 -17.28 4.11 21.83
CA ARG A 218 -17.18 4.78 23.15
C ARG A 218 -15.81 4.58 23.83
N ARG A 219 -14.77 4.29 23.05
CA ARG A 219 -13.41 4.18 23.54
C ARG A 219 -12.85 5.58 23.72
N GLY A 220 -12.13 5.80 24.82
CA GLY A 220 -11.55 7.10 25.14
C GLY A 220 -10.56 7.59 24.06
N MET A 221 -10.28 8.89 24.04
CA MET A 221 -9.35 9.54 23.08
C MET A 221 -7.91 9.02 23.10
N GLY A 222 -7.55 8.12 24.01
CA GLY A 222 -6.24 7.44 24.08
C GLY A 222 -6.10 6.20 23.18
N THR A 223 -7.13 5.82 22.41
CA THR A 223 -7.03 4.66 21.51
C THR A 223 -6.15 5.01 20.32
N ARG A 224 -5.05 4.29 20.13
CA ARG A 224 -4.19 4.45 18.96
C ARG A 224 -4.93 4.00 17.70
N ILE A 225 -5.03 4.89 16.72
CA ILE A 225 -5.60 4.61 15.40
C ILE A 225 -4.42 4.33 14.46
N PRO A 226 -4.45 3.22 13.69
CA PRO A 226 -3.39 2.90 12.74
C PRO A 226 -3.40 3.92 11.59
N PHE A 227 -2.52 4.95 11.66
CA PHE A 227 -2.48 6.01 10.65
C PHE A 227 -1.86 5.54 9.33
N GLY A 228 -0.92 4.59 9.37
CA GLY A 228 -0.33 3.99 8.19
C GLY A 228 -1.36 3.31 7.27
N THR A 229 -2.47 2.79 7.82
CA THR A 229 -3.56 2.24 7.00
C THR A 229 -4.19 3.31 6.11
N PHE A 230 -4.41 4.52 6.62
CA PHE A 230 -4.96 5.63 5.83
C PHE A 230 -3.96 6.15 4.81
N ILE A 231 -2.66 6.20 5.17
CA ILE A 231 -1.59 6.53 4.23
C ILE A 231 -1.57 5.52 3.07
N ALA A 232 -1.66 4.21 3.35
CA ALA A 232 -1.66 3.18 2.31
C ALA A 232 -2.81 3.35 1.31
N VAL A 233 -4.03 3.55 1.81
CA VAL A 233 -5.22 3.76 0.96
C VAL A 233 -5.08 5.04 0.13
N ALA A 234 -4.70 6.14 0.77
CA ALA A 234 -4.51 7.43 0.10
C ALA A 234 -3.41 7.38 -0.96
N ALA A 235 -2.30 6.70 -0.67
CA ALA A 235 -1.17 6.53 -1.59
C ALA A 235 -1.55 5.67 -2.81
N LEU A 236 -2.32 4.59 -2.61
CA LEU A 236 -2.85 3.77 -3.71
C LEU A 236 -3.80 4.59 -4.57
N ALA A 237 -4.74 5.32 -3.97
CA ALA A 237 -5.65 6.19 -4.70
C ALA A 237 -4.90 7.24 -5.51
N ALA A 238 -3.91 7.92 -4.91
CA ALA A 238 -3.07 8.90 -5.60
C ALA A 238 -2.27 8.29 -6.75
N ALA A 239 -1.69 7.08 -6.54
CA ALA A 239 -0.90 6.39 -7.57
C ALA A 239 -1.72 6.05 -8.81
N TYR A 240 -2.95 5.56 -8.63
CA TYR A 240 -3.81 5.11 -9.73
C TYR A 240 -4.61 6.26 -10.36
N ALA A 241 -4.95 7.30 -9.59
CA ALA A 241 -5.63 8.49 -10.10
C ALA A 241 -4.69 9.48 -10.82
N ALA A 242 -3.37 9.39 -10.62
CA ALA A 242 -2.39 10.32 -11.19
C ALA A 242 -2.45 10.40 -12.72
N GLY A 243 -2.64 9.27 -13.41
CA GLY A 243 -2.76 9.21 -14.87
C GLY A 243 -4.03 9.91 -15.39
N PRO A 244 -5.23 9.52 -14.96
CA PRO A 244 -6.48 10.19 -15.29
C PRO A 244 -6.51 11.67 -14.91
N MET A 245 -6.00 12.04 -13.74
CA MET A 245 -5.92 13.43 -13.29
C MET A 245 -5.03 14.28 -14.19
N ARG A 246 -3.86 13.76 -14.56
CA ARG A 246 -2.94 14.45 -15.47
C ARG A 246 -3.60 14.67 -16.85
N GLN A 247 -4.24 13.64 -17.40
CA GLN A 247 -4.95 13.75 -18.67
C GLN A 247 -6.10 14.76 -18.60
N ALA A 248 -6.86 14.77 -17.50
CA ALA A 248 -7.93 15.75 -17.30
C ALA A 248 -7.39 17.19 -17.22
N TYR A 249 -6.26 17.38 -16.49
CA TYR A 249 -5.58 18.68 -16.42
C TYR A 249 -5.06 19.14 -17.78
N GLU A 250 -4.36 18.28 -18.53
CA GLU A 250 -3.86 18.59 -19.88
C GLU A 250 -4.99 18.98 -20.84
N ARG A 251 -6.12 18.27 -20.80
CA ARG A 251 -7.32 18.61 -21.60
C ARG A 251 -7.90 19.97 -21.19
N ALA A 252 -7.98 20.25 -19.90
CA ALA A 252 -8.50 21.53 -19.39
C ALA A 252 -7.59 22.70 -19.81
N VAL A 253 -6.26 22.53 -19.72
CA VAL A 253 -5.28 23.51 -20.16
C VAL A 253 -5.39 23.75 -21.66
N GLN A 254 -5.49 22.70 -22.49
CA GLN A 254 -5.65 22.83 -23.93
C GLN A 254 -6.98 23.53 -24.29
N ALA A 255 -8.06 23.18 -23.62
CA ALA A 255 -9.35 23.84 -23.82
C ALA A 255 -9.29 25.35 -23.46
N TYR A 256 -8.57 25.69 -22.38
CA TYR A 256 -8.35 27.08 -22.00
C TYR A 256 -7.51 27.83 -23.03
N LEU A 257 -6.39 27.24 -23.50
CA LEU A 257 -5.51 27.87 -24.51
C LEU A 257 -6.25 28.09 -25.84
N THR A 258 -7.06 27.13 -26.30
CA THR A 258 -7.91 27.28 -27.49
C THR A 258 -8.96 28.37 -27.30
N TRP A 259 -9.62 28.44 -26.14
CA TRP A 259 -10.59 29.48 -25.82
C TRP A 259 -9.92 30.88 -25.77
N ALA A 260 -8.72 30.97 -25.22
CA ALA A 260 -7.93 32.20 -25.12
C ALA A 260 -7.25 32.61 -26.43
N GLY A 261 -7.36 31.82 -27.52
CA GLY A 261 -6.70 32.09 -28.79
C GLY A 261 -5.17 31.99 -28.73
N LEU A 262 -4.64 31.21 -27.79
CA LEU A 262 -3.20 31.02 -27.55
C LEU A 262 -2.67 29.66 -28.04
N ALA A 263 -3.53 28.85 -28.66
CA ALA A 263 -3.21 27.53 -29.23
C ALA A 263 -3.34 27.51 -30.75
#